data_c0998ab0921e3b44323866bf2b9ce248
#
_entry.id   c0998ab0921e3b44323866bf2b9ce248
#
_cell.length_a   1.000
_cell.length_b   1.000
_cell.length_c   1.000
_cell.angle_alpha   90.00
_cell.angle_beta   90.00
_cell.angle_gamma   90.00
#
_symmetry.space_group_name_H-M   'P 1'
#
loop_
_entity.id
_entity.type
_entity.pdbx_description
1 polymer ?
#
loop_
_entity_poly.entity_id
_entity_poly.type
_entity_poly.pdbx_seq_one_letter_code
_entity_poly.pdbx_strand_id
1 'polypeptide(L)'
;IQNMSQTGSWKDINATGESGLIDKNVFSVWINHGLNPENASYQYIVVPDKSINAFRDLAEQIDFYIAQNDGSVQAIREGNKYGFVFYKSASTKMDDGLVISSDKPSIVFIEKKGNTYTIAVSDPTYTQANVTLTLNKKMIEKSGVTITEQGNNIIFTLPVGDYVGSSVVDVFTEK
;
A
#
# COMPACT_ATOMS: atom_id res chain seq x y z
N ILE A 1 15.11 15.64 13.11
CA ILE A 1 13.81 16.25 13.42
C ILE A 1 14.02 17.70 13.75
N GLN A 2 13.24 18.57 13.18
CA GLN A 2 13.28 20.00 13.41
C GLN A 2 11.86 20.53 13.58
N ASN A 3 11.66 21.42 14.54
CA ASN A 3 10.43 22.16 14.74
C ASN A 3 10.79 23.60 15.03
N MET A 4 10.62 24.48 14.07
CA MET A 4 11.03 25.88 14.17
C MET A 4 10.10 26.77 13.35
N SER A 5 10.05 28.07 13.74
CA SER A 5 9.38 29.06 12.92
C SER A 5 10.15 29.28 11.61
N GLN A 6 9.42 29.29 10.52
CA GLN A 6 9.91 29.65 9.19
C GLN A 6 9.08 30.79 8.63
N THR A 7 9.76 31.74 8.02
CA THR A 7 9.14 32.88 7.33
C THR A 7 9.18 32.63 5.83
N GLY A 8 8.10 32.84 5.14
CA GLY A 8 8.00 32.69 3.68
C GLY A 8 6.78 33.40 3.12
N SER A 9 6.63 33.34 1.81
CA SER A 9 5.49 33.88 1.10
C SER A 9 4.91 32.81 0.17
N TRP A 10 3.60 32.79 0.01
CA TRP A 10 2.97 31.90 -0.98
C TRP A 10 3.45 32.18 -2.41
N LYS A 11 3.87 33.42 -2.67
CA LYS A 11 4.43 33.81 -3.96
C LYS A 11 5.76 33.12 -4.29
N ASP A 12 6.51 32.70 -3.28
CA ASP A 12 7.81 32.02 -3.46
C ASP A 12 7.66 30.61 -4.06
N ILE A 13 6.47 29.99 -3.87
CA ILE A 13 6.16 28.66 -4.36
C ILE A 13 5.06 28.62 -5.43
N ASN A 14 4.31 29.71 -5.57
CA ASN A 14 3.23 29.83 -6.56
C ASN A 14 3.19 31.26 -7.11
N ALA A 15 3.41 31.43 -8.41
CA ALA A 15 3.47 32.73 -9.09
C ALA A 15 2.20 33.61 -8.88
N THR A 16 1.02 32.99 -8.66
CA THR A 16 -0.24 33.66 -8.38
C THR A 16 -0.54 33.79 -6.88
N GLY A 17 0.34 33.33 -6.02
CA GLY A 17 0.20 33.43 -4.57
C GLY A 17 0.35 34.85 -4.04
N GLU A 18 -0.17 35.08 -2.85
CA GLU A 18 -0.03 36.35 -2.15
C GLU A 18 1.45 36.59 -1.74
N SER A 19 1.89 37.84 -1.84
CA SER A 19 3.27 38.25 -1.51
C SER A 19 3.49 38.59 -0.04
N GLY A 20 2.46 38.49 0.80
CA GLY A 20 2.57 38.74 2.24
C GLY A 20 3.48 37.73 2.93
N LEU A 21 4.35 38.20 3.83
CA LEU A 21 5.16 37.31 4.67
C LEU A 21 4.31 36.62 5.72
N ILE A 22 4.53 35.33 5.89
CA ILE A 22 3.84 34.48 6.85
C ILE A 22 4.89 33.78 7.70
N ASP A 23 4.72 33.83 9.02
CA ASP A 23 5.50 33.09 9.99
C ASP A 23 4.70 31.88 10.47
N LYS A 24 5.22 30.68 10.30
CA LYS A 24 4.62 29.44 10.76
C LYS A 24 5.64 28.51 11.36
N ASN A 25 5.24 27.80 12.41
CA ASN A 25 6.02 26.67 12.90
C ASN A 25 5.93 25.52 11.88
N VAL A 26 7.09 25.08 11.40
CA VAL A 26 7.21 23.97 10.46
C VAL A 26 7.90 22.82 11.17
N PHE A 27 7.21 21.67 11.16
CA PHE A 27 7.76 20.40 11.62
C PHE A 27 8.40 19.69 10.42
N SER A 28 9.68 19.38 10.54
CA SER A 28 10.43 18.67 9.50
C SER A 28 11.06 17.42 10.08
N VAL A 29 10.90 16.33 9.36
CA VAL A 29 11.53 15.04 9.66
C VAL A 29 12.24 14.54 8.41
N TRP A 30 13.46 14.07 8.56
CA TRP A 30 14.20 13.42 7.50
C TRP A 30 15.00 12.24 8.04
N ILE A 31 15.22 11.26 7.20
CA ILE A 31 16.07 10.10 7.46
C ILE A 31 17.38 10.34 6.71
N ASN A 32 18.47 10.46 7.47
CA ASN A 32 19.79 10.69 6.88
C ASN A 32 20.45 9.35 6.55
N HIS A 33 20.62 9.06 5.27
CA HIS A 33 21.30 7.87 4.77
C HIS A 33 22.83 8.06 4.58
N GLY A 34 23.36 9.20 5.00
CA GLY A 34 24.77 9.55 4.81
C GLY A 34 25.06 10.11 3.42
N LEU A 35 26.36 10.14 3.06
CA LEU A 35 26.84 10.65 1.79
C LEU A 35 26.88 9.51 0.76
N ASN A 36 26.28 9.72 -0.44
CA ASN A 36 26.21 8.75 -1.53
C ASN A 36 25.66 7.37 -1.08
N PRO A 37 24.42 7.29 -0.54
CA PRO A 37 23.89 6.04 -0.04
C PRO A 37 23.65 5.06 -1.19
N GLU A 38 24.06 3.78 -0.99
CA GLU A 38 23.76 2.67 -1.86
C GLU A 38 22.85 1.68 -1.13
N ASN A 39 21.78 1.19 -1.82
CA ASN A 39 20.80 0.24 -1.27
C ASN A 39 20.15 0.68 0.05
N ALA A 40 20.03 1.98 0.27
CA ALA A 40 19.36 2.52 1.45
C ALA A 40 17.86 2.33 1.36
N SER A 41 17.25 1.99 2.50
CA SER A 41 15.80 1.87 2.64
C SER A 41 15.30 2.62 3.86
N TYR A 42 14.03 2.95 3.90
CA TYR A 42 13.39 3.56 5.07
C TYR A 42 11.98 3.01 5.27
N GLN A 43 11.52 3.12 6.51
CA GLN A 43 10.17 2.76 6.90
C GLN A 43 9.68 3.78 7.93
N TYR A 44 8.43 4.15 7.84
CA TYR A 44 7.79 5.00 8.85
C TYR A 44 6.31 4.72 8.93
N ILE A 45 5.72 5.07 10.07
CA ILE A 45 4.28 4.96 10.31
C ILE A 45 3.76 6.35 10.67
N VAL A 46 2.68 6.75 10.04
CA VAL A 46 1.94 7.97 10.38
C VAL A 46 0.71 7.57 11.19
N VAL A 47 0.63 8.06 12.40
CA VAL A 47 -0.50 7.80 13.31
C VAL A 47 -1.22 9.12 13.56
N PRO A 48 -2.30 9.41 12.84
CA PRO A 48 -3.08 10.63 13.04
C PRO A 48 -3.95 10.54 14.30
N ASP A 49 -4.27 11.71 14.84
CA ASP A 49 -5.30 11.88 15.89
C ASP A 49 -5.11 11.03 17.15
N LYS A 50 -3.85 10.92 17.59
CA LYS A 50 -3.52 10.23 18.85
C LYS A 50 -2.83 11.17 19.82
N SER A 51 -3.18 11.07 21.11
CA SER A 51 -2.37 11.67 22.17
C SER A 51 -0.99 11.02 22.22
N ILE A 52 -0.01 11.72 22.80
CA ILE A 52 1.36 11.20 22.93
C ILE A 52 1.43 9.88 23.73
N ASN A 53 0.58 9.72 24.74
CA ASN A 53 0.52 8.48 25.52
C ASN A 53 -0.08 7.34 24.71
N ALA A 54 -1.23 7.57 24.05
CA ALA A 54 -1.84 6.58 23.18
C ALA A 54 -0.93 6.20 21.99
N PHE A 55 -0.08 7.13 21.51
CA PHE A 55 0.93 6.83 20.49
C PHE A 55 2.03 5.92 21.05
N ARG A 56 2.53 6.16 22.26
CA ARG A 56 3.53 5.30 22.90
C ARG A 56 3.02 3.89 23.13
N ASP A 57 1.81 3.76 23.67
CA ASP A 57 1.16 2.47 23.89
C ASP A 57 0.97 1.72 22.55
N LEU A 58 0.57 2.44 21.50
CA LEU A 58 0.45 1.86 20.16
C LEU A 58 1.80 1.42 19.58
N ALA A 59 2.85 2.23 19.74
CA ALA A 59 4.19 1.93 19.23
C ALA A 59 4.77 0.64 19.83
N GLU A 60 4.42 0.29 21.06
CA GLU A 60 4.80 -0.96 21.73
C GLU A 60 3.99 -2.18 21.25
N GLN A 61 2.81 -1.95 20.66
CA GLN A 61 1.86 -2.99 20.24
C GLN A 61 1.84 -3.22 18.71
N ILE A 62 2.47 -2.33 17.94
CA ILE A 62 2.52 -2.45 16.50
C ILE A 62 3.32 -3.68 16.11
N ASP A 63 2.66 -4.64 15.47
CA ASP A 63 3.24 -5.84 14.91
C ASP A 63 3.10 -5.81 13.38
N PHE A 64 4.00 -5.07 12.72
CA PHE A 64 4.12 -5.07 11.27
C PHE A 64 5.20 -6.04 10.83
N TYR A 65 4.85 -6.87 9.87
CA TYR A 65 5.80 -7.69 9.15
C TYR A 65 5.97 -7.14 7.72
N ILE A 66 7.19 -6.80 7.34
CA ILE A 66 7.54 -6.40 5.98
C ILE A 66 8.22 -7.59 5.32
N ALA A 67 7.49 -8.21 4.38
CA ALA A 67 7.98 -9.38 3.65
C ALA A 67 9.00 -8.99 2.57
N GLN A 68 8.77 -7.86 1.91
CA GLN A 68 9.59 -7.38 0.81
C GLN A 68 9.47 -5.87 0.71
N ASN A 69 10.58 -5.20 0.35
CA ASN A 69 10.62 -3.76 0.10
C ASN A 69 11.72 -3.47 -0.92
N ASP A 70 11.40 -3.65 -2.20
CA ASP A 70 12.33 -3.45 -3.32
C ASP A 70 11.61 -2.86 -4.55
N GLY A 71 12.33 -2.71 -5.66
CA GLY A 71 11.78 -2.19 -6.92
C GLY A 71 10.85 -3.14 -7.67
N SER A 72 10.50 -4.29 -7.10
CA SER A 72 9.54 -5.24 -7.67
C SER A 72 8.25 -5.25 -6.89
N VAL A 73 8.35 -5.34 -5.55
CA VAL A 73 7.22 -5.45 -4.63
C VAL A 73 7.51 -4.71 -3.34
N GLN A 74 6.51 -4.04 -2.82
CA GLN A 74 6.41 -3.72 -1.41
C GLN A 74 5.29 -4.56 -0.80
N ALA A 75 5.59 -5.32 0.26
CA ALA A 75 4.66 -6.24 0.89
C ALA A 75 4.72 -6.13 2.41
N ILE A 76 3.58 -5.85 3.01
CA ILE A 76 3.43 -5.64 4.44
C ILE A 76 2.24 -6.43 4.99
N ARG A 77 2.32 -6.89 6.24
CA ARG A 77 1.21 -7.47 6.99
C ARG A 77 1.08 -6.82 8.36
N GLU A 78 -0.16 -6.60 8.78
CA GLU A 78 -0.55 -6.28 10.15
C GLU A 78 -1.71 -7.18 10.56
N GLY A 79 -1.47 -8.08 11.49
CA GLY A 79 -2.48 -9.05 11.92
C GLY A 79 -3.02 -9.87 10.73
N ASN A 80 -4.30 -9.69 10.43
CA ASN A 80 -5.01 -10.36 9.33
C ASN A 80 -5.14 -9.53 8.05
N LYS A 81 -4.45 -8.41 7.97
CA LYS A 81 -4.47 -7.49 6.82
C LYS A 81 -3.14 -7.50 6.11
N TYR A 82 -3.18 -7.51 4.78
CA TYR A 82 -2.00 -7.54 3.93
C TYR A 82 -2.11 -6.42 2.90
N GLY A 83 -1.01 -5.71 2.68
CA GLY A 83 -0.87 -4.69 1.66
C GLY A 83 0.26 -5.03 0.71
N PHE A 84 0.01 -4.89 -0.60
CA PHE A 84 1.00 -5.15 -1.63
C PHE A 84 0.98 -4.02 -2.65
N VAL A 85 2.17 -3.58 -3.05
CA VAL A 85 2.37 -2.72 -4.22
C VAL A 85 3.29 -3.48 -5.17
N PHE A 86 2.73 -3.97 -6.27
CA PHE A 86 3.47 -4.59 -7.35
C PHE A 86 3.84 -3.52 -8.38
N TYR A 87 5.13 -3.25 -8.56
CA TYR A 87 5.63 -2.30 -9.56
C TYR A 87 5.75 -2.94 -10.94
N LYS A 88 5.78 -4.27 -10.99
CA LYS A 88 5.84 -5.11 -12.19
C LYS A 88 5.29 -6.49 -11.88
N SER A 89 5.22 -7.37 -12.88
CA SER A 89 4.94 -8.80 -12.62
C SER A 89 5.97 -9.35 -11.64
N ALA A 90 5.48 -9.84 -10.50
CA ALA A 90 6.32 -10.34 -9.41
C ALA A 90 5.54 -11.25 -8.45
N SER A 91 6.28 -11.90 -7.55
CA SER A 91 5.72 -12.75 -6.49
C SER A 91 6.39 -12.44 -5.17
N THR A 92 5.65 -12.58 -4.08
CA THR A 92 6.18 -12.45 -2.72
C THR A 92 5.55 -13.49 -1.78
N LYS A 93 6.25 -13.77 -0.68
CA LYS A 93 5.81 -14.71 0.36
C LYS A 93 5.76 -14.00 1.70
N MET A 94 4.62 -14.11 2.38
CA MET A 94 4.41 -13.61 3.74
C MET A 94 4.91 -14.62 4.79
N ASP A 95 5.09 -14.17 6.03
CA ASP A 95 5.57 -14.98 7.15
C ASP A 95 4.58 -16.09 7.57
N ASP A 96 3.28 -15.87 7.36
CA ASP A 96 2.22 -16.87 7.61
C ASP A 96 2.08 -17.93 6.49
N GLY A 97 2.97 -17.85 5.49
CA GLY A 97 3.01 -18.79 4.38
C GLY A 97 2.12 -18.43 3.19
N LEU A 98 1.37 -17.32 3.22
CA LEU A 98 0.67 -16.82 2.03
C LEU A 98 1.70 -16.46 0.96
N VAL A 99 1.55 -17.03 -0.24
CA VAL A 99 2.28 -16.63 -1.44
C VAL A 99 1.30 -15.99 -2.40
N ILE A 100 1.65 -14.82 -2.89
CA ILE A 100 0.85 -14.07 -3.87
C ILE A 100 1.76 -13.55 -4.97
N SER A 101 1.24 -13.59 -6.20
CA SER A 101 1.85 -12.91 -7.34
C SER A 101 0.83 -12.10 -8.11
N SER A 102 1.31 -11.06 -8.78
CA SER A 102 0.54 -10.30 -9.76
C SER A 102 1.24 -10.38 -11.12
N ASP A 103 0.45 -10.52 -12.19
CA ASP A 103 0.96 -10.52 -13.57
C ASP A 103 1.33 -9.12 -14.07
N LYS A 104 0.86 -8.05 -13.38
CA LYS A 104 1.00 -6.65 -13.79
C LYS A 104 1.21 -5.72 -12.58
N PRO A 105 1.63 -4.45 -12.81
CA PRO A 105 1.60 -3.43 -11.78
C PRO A 105 0.21 -3.33 -11.15
N SER A 106 0.14 -3.39 -9.84
CA SER A 106 -1.14 -3.35 -9.10
C SER A 106 -0.93 -2.99 -7.63
N ILE A 107 -1.95 -2.41 -7.02
CA ILE A 107 -2.06 -2.27 -5.58
C ILE A 107 -3.09 -3.28 -5.11
N VAL A 108 -2.72 -4.11 -4.15
CA VAL A 108 -3.58 -5.18 -3.62
C VAL A 108 -3.69 -5.04 -2.11
N PHE A 109 -4.91 -5.09 -1.61
CA PHE A 109 -5.18 -5.21 -0.18
C PHE A 109 -5.97 -6.49 0.08
N ILE A 110 -5.59 -7.25 1.09
CA ILE A 110 -6.29 -8.46 1.52
C ILE A 110 -6.62 -8.35 3.00
N GLU A 111 -7.88 -8.62 3.36
CA GLU A 111 -8.29 -8.89 4.73
C GLU A 111 -8.72 -10.36 4.84
N LYS A 112 -8.08 -11.12 5.74
CA LYS A 112 -8.36 -12.53 5.98
C LYS A 112 -9.13 -12.71 7.27
N LYS A 113 -10.32 -13.33 7.22
CA LYS A 113 -11.15 -13.71 8.39
C LYS A 113 -11.47 -15.19 8.32
N GLY A 114 -10.74 -16.01 9.08
CA GLY A 114 -10.81 -17.46 8.96
C GLY A 114 -10.41 -17.90 7.56
N ASN A 115 -11.30 -18.58 6.85
CA ASN A 115 -11.11 -19.01 5.46
C ASN A 115 -11.63 -17.99 4.44
N THR A 116 -12.10 -16.83 4.88
CA THR A 116 -12.65 -15.80 3.98
C THR A 116 -11.59 -14.73 3.72
N TYR A 117 -11.40 -14.38 2.46
CA TYR A 117 -10.49 -13.36 1.96
C TYR A 117 -11.30 -12.27 1.26
N THR A 118 -11.24 -11.05 1.77
CA THR A 118 -11.70 -9.86 1.05
C THR A 118 -10.51 -9.28 0.34
N ILE A 119 -10.54 -9.24 -0.99
CA ILE A 119 -9.43 -8.80 -1.83
C ILE A 119 -9.86 -7.54 -2.59
N ALA A 120 -9.10 -6.46 -2.44
CA ALA A 120 -9.24 -5.23 -3.21
C ALA A 120 -8.05 -5.08 -4.14
N VAL A 121 -8.31 -4.76 -5.41
CA VAL A 121 -7.28 -4.57 -6.44
C VAL A 121 -7.52 -3.27 -7.18
N SER A 122 -6.46 -2.50 -7.40
CA SER A 122 -6.50 -1.31 -8.27
C SER A 122 -5.25 -1.25 -9.16
N ASP A 123 -5.39 -0.52 -10.28
CA ASP A 123 -4.28 -0.22 -11.18
C ASP A 123 -3.75 1.19 -10.95
N PRO A 124 -2.54 1.35 -10.37
CA PRO A 124 -1.94 2.68 -10.19
C PRO A 124 -1.46 3.32 -11.50
N THR A 125 -1.41 2.56 -12.59
CA THR A 125 -0.91 3.04 -13.89
C THR A 125 -2.01 3.58 -14.79
N TYR A 126 -3.28 3.31 -14.47
CA TYR A 126 -4.47 3.67 -15.28
C TYR A 126 -4.48 3.06 -16.69
N THR A 127 -3.74 1.98 -16.93
CA THR A 127 -3.55 1.38 -18.26
C THR A 127 -4.06 -0.04 -18.39
N GLN A 128 -4.42 -0.69 -17.27
CA GLN A 128 -4.76 -2.10 -17.23
C GLN A 128 -6.28 -2.30 -17.31
N ALA A 129 -6.73 -3.18 -18.21
CA ALA A 129 -8.12 -3.64 -18.25
C ALA A 129 -8.40 -4.78 -17.27
N ASN A 130 -7.36 -5.53 -16.90
CA ASN A 130 -7.44 -6.63 -15.95
C ASN A 130 -6.09 -6.85 -15.26
N VAL A 131 -6.14 -7.49 -14.09
CA VAL A 131 -4.99 -7.99 -13.34
C VAL A 131 -5.29 -9.41 -12.91
N THR A 132 -4.32 -10.31 -13.05
CA THR A 132 -4.38 -11.68 -12.55
C THR A 132 -3.55 -11.81 -11.29
N LEU A 133 -4.21 -12.14 -10.19
CA LEU A 133 -3.54 -12.54 -8.96
C LEU A 133 -3.46 -14.08 -8.90
N THR A 134 -2.29 -14.60 -8.55
CA THR A 134 -2.11 -16.03 -8.25
C THR A 134 -1.78 -16.19 -6.79
N LEU A 135 -2.56 -17.02 -6.08
CA LEU A 135 -2.33 -17.35 -4.69
C LEU A 135 -1.94 -18.83 -4.57
N ASN A 136 -1.14 -19.18 -3.55
CA ASN A 136 -0.89 -20.58 -3.20
C ASN A 136 -2.07 -21.23 -2.45
N LYS A 137 -3.25 -20.65 -2.56
CA LYS A 137 -4.51 -21.08 -1.96
C LYS A 137 -5.54 -21.32 -3.06
N LYS A 138 -6.33 -22.37 -2.91
CA LYS A 138 -7.47 -22.60 -3.81
C LYS A 138 -8.65 -21.78 -3.29
N MET A 139 -9.13 -20.87 -4.11
CA MET A 139 -10.24 -20.00 -3.79
C MET A 139 -11.52 -20.44 -4.47
N ILE A 140 -12.62 -20.25 -3.77
CA ILE A 140 -13.98 -20.33 -4.33
C ILE A 140 -14.55 -18.91 -4.25
N GLU A 141 -15.10 -18.47 -5.34
CA GLU A 141 -15.75 -17.18 -5.45
C GLU A 141 -17.10 -17.15 -4.73
N LYS A 142 -17.43 -15.98 -4.17
CA LYS A 142 -18.79 -15.68 -3.68
C LYS A 142 -19.62 -14.83 -4.64
N SER A 143 -19.01 -14.05 -5.54
CA SER A 143 -19.74 -13.21 -6.51
C SER A 143 -18.85 -12.64 -7.63
N GLY A 144 -19.15 -12.94 -8.87
CA GLY A 144 -18.88 -12.12 -10.07
C GLY A 144 -17.48 -12.07 -10.69
N VAL A 145 -16.42 -12.58 -10.05
CA VAL A 145 -15.04 -12.58 -10.58
C VAL A 145 -14.69 -13.92 -11.24
N THR A 146 -13.85 -13.91 -12.25
CA THR A 146 -13.41 -15.14 -12.92
C THR A 146 -12.28 -15.81 -12.16
N ILE A 147 -12.53 -16.98 -11.60
CA ILE A 147 -11.49 -17.88 -11.06
C ILE A 147 -11.19 -18.94 -12.10
N THR A 148 -9.90 -19.24 -12.34
CA THR A 148 -9.52 -20.35 -13.22
C THR A 148 -9.88 -21.70 -12.61
N GLU A 149 -10.02 -22.74 -13.43
CA GLU A 149 -10.41 -24.11 -13.00
C GLU A 149 -9.51 -24.68 -11.89
N GLN A 150 -8.25 -24.23 -11.81
CA GLN A 150 -7.32 -24.64 -10.75
C GLN A 150 -7.58 -23.93 -9.42
N GLY A 151 -8.41 -22.87 -9.40
CA GLY A 151 -8.87 -22.17 -8.20
C GLY A 151 -7.83 -21.26 -7.52
N ASN A 152 -6.64 -21.09 -8.10
CA ASN A 152 -5.57 -20.28 -7.53
C ASN A 152 -5.26 -18.99 -8.31
N ASN A 153 -5.76 -18.85 -9.52
CA ASN A 153 -5.65 -17.64 -10.33
C ASN A 153 -7.00 -16.90 -10.33
N ILE A 154 -6.97 -15.64 -9.93
CA ILE A 154 -8.13 -14.77 -9.84
C ILE A 154 -7.94 -13.62 -10.81
N ILE A 155 -8.85 -13.46 -11.76
CA ILE A 155 -8.78 -12.40 -12.76
C ILE A 155 -9.75 -11.30 -12.36
N PHE A 156 -9.21 -10.15 -12.00
CA PHE A 156 -9.97 -8.94 -11.72
C PHE A 156 -10.10 -8.10 -12.99
N THR A 157 -11.33 -7.85 -13.41
CA THR A 157 -11.63 -6.85 -14.45
C THR A 157 -11.66 -5.48 -13.79
N LEU A 158 -10.81 -4.58 -14.25
CA LEU A 158 -10.62 -3.27 -13.65
C LEU A 158 -11.55 -2.22 -14.30
N PRO A 159 -11.95 -1.20 -13.55
CA PRO A 159 -12.76 -0.10 -14.08
C PRO A 159 -12.04 0.67 -15.18
N VAL A 160 -12.81 1.12 -16.17
CA VAL A 160 -12.35 1.92 -17.30
C VAL A 160 -13.12 3.25 -17.38
N GLY A 161 -12.66 4.17 -18.23
CA GLY A 161 -13.29 5.47 -18.41
C GLY A 161 -13.14 6.34 -17.17
N ASP A 162 -14.22 6.97 -16.72
CA ASP A 162 -14.22 7.91 -15.59
C ASP A 162 -13.89 7.27 -14.22
N TYR A 163 -13.92 5.95 -14.16
CA TYR A 163 -13.65 5.17 -12.94
C TYR A 163 -12.28 4.48 -12.96
N VAL A 164 -11.45 4.74 -13.96
CA VAL A 164 -10.10 4.18 -14.05
C VAL A 164 -9.29 4.49 -12.78
N GLY A 165 -8.56 3.48 -12.26
CA GLY A 165 -7.82 3.58 -11.00
C GLY A 165 -8.64 3.33 -9.73
N SER A 166 -9.97 3.21 -9.82
CA SER A 166 -10.79 2.77 -8.70
C SER A 166 -10.53 1.31 -8.36
N SER A 167 -10.69 0.95 -7.08
CA SER A 167 -10.51 -0.43 -6.63
C SER A 167 -11.70 -1.30 -6.97
N VAL A 168 -11.43 -2.53 -7.42
CA VAL A 168 -12.40 -3.63 -7.43
C VAL A 168 -12.23 -4.43 -6.15
N VAL A 169 -13.34 -4.74 -5.47
CA VAL A 169 -13.33 -5.49 -4.21
C VAL A 169 -14.20 -6.72 -4.37
N ASP A 170 -13.68 -7.88 -3.99
CA ASP A 170 -14.44 -9.12 -3.98
C ASP A 170 -14.09 -10.03 -2.80
N VAL A 171 -14.97 -11.03 -2.56
CA VAL A 171 -14.88 -11.92 -1.39
C VAL A 171 -14.75 -13.38 -1.86
N PHE A 172 -13.74 -14.03 -1.36
CA PHE A 172 -13.40 -15.42 -1.67
C PHE A 172 -13.39 -16.27 -0.42
N THR A 173 -13.59 -17.57 -0.60
CA THR A 173 -13.43 -18.56 0.48
C THR A 173 -12.33 -19.54 0.08
N GLU A 174 -11.36 -19.78 0.97
CA GLU A 174 -10.38 -20.84 0.81
C GLU A 174 -11.05 -22.20 0.88
N LYS A 175 -10.71 -23.10 -0.06
CA LYS A 175 -11.30 -24.43 -0.20
C LYS A 175 -10.70 -25.44 0.76
#